data_1d86b4a0edd909ff33e8563b07dc937e
#
_entry.id   1d86b4a0edd909ff33e8563b07dc937e
#
_cell.length_a   1.000
_cell.length_b   1.000
_cell.length_c   1.000
_cell.angle_alpha   90.00
_cell.angle_beta   90.00
_cell.angle_gamma   90.00
#
_symmetry.space_group_name_H-M   'P 1'
#
loop_
_entity.id
_entity.type
_entity.pdbx_description
1 polymer ?
#
loop_
_entity_poly.entity_id
_entity_poly.type
_entity_poly.pdbx_seq_one_letter_code
_entity_poly.pdbx_strand_id
1 'polypeptide(L)'
;EGGGYSISGWSHNGEIHTATVTFSGDSDYTVTYDCFDLAGNKSNTEKLDEFTVDKTKPVIQVSYDNNSALNNNYYKEARTATITITEHNFSPGEVTVTTTQLDGAAASVPGVSGWSGSGDTHVATVSYSADADYTFIISATDLASNVSDPYATESFTVDQTKPTVEITNIEDRSANNGEVAPVITLNDINFDSGKTVVHLTGANKGEVDTTGMYTSTASNKGQTLTFYNFKENMDDIYTLTAETTDKAGNQYSTSKIFSVNRDGSTYLYDDYTEELIKNGYTNDPKNLVVSEINVDTLTFWELMVSENGTQKTLEQNKDFEVSESGSDVSWKEYKYTINASNFENEGDYNVSIYSEDRATNVTTNTAKSKDILFAVDKTSPVISLANIEDGGRYKVESQKFTANVDDNMALDKVEYYVDDELKQTFDADEVSANGGSLELSVDSSNTFRNVSVKAYDKANNEATTASVDVLVSANTWVQFYNNKPAFYGTIGGGVAAVAAAVAAGVHFSGAAAGTAAVAGKTAAGAGIFLAGKKRKKMKSK
;
A
#
# COMPACT_ATOMS: atom_id res chain seq x y z
N GLU A 1 -10.61 19.23 -82.61
CA GLU A 1 -10.82 20.66 -82.90
C GLU A 1 -9.47 21.43 -82.90
N GLY A 2 -9.11 21.98 -84.01
CA GLY A 2 -8.02 22.97 -84.09
C GLY A 2 -6.60 22.43 -84.35
N GLY A 3 -6.48 21.20 -84.86
CA GLY A 3 -5.18 20.70 -85.29
C GLY A 3 -4.55 21.60 -86.36
N GLY A 4 -3.35 22.16 -86.08
CA GLY A 4 -2.63 22.95 -87.03
C GLY A 4 -2.16 22.13 -88.26
N TYR A 5 -2.49 22.53 -89.38
CA TYR A 5 -1.87 22.04 -90.63
C TYR A 5 -1.45 23.16 -91.57
N SER A 6 -0.51 22.89 -92.43
CA SER A 6 -0.10 23.80 -93.47
C SER A 6 0.04 23.02 -94.77
N ILE A 7 -0.24 23.72 -95.88
CA ILE A 7 -0.07 23.16 -97.22
C ILE A 7 1.01 24.03 -97.92
N SER A 8 2.01 23.36 -98.50
CA SER A 8 3.01 24.05 -99.30
C SER A 8 2.39 24.55 -100.59
N GLY A 9 3.07 25.49 -101.26
CA GLY A 9 2.73 25.78 -102.64
C GLY A 9 2.88 24.54 -103.49
N TRP A 10 2.12 24.51 -104.61
CA TRP A 10 2.23 23.47 -105.63
C TRP A 10 3.52 23.58 -106.40
N SER A 11 4.25 22.51 -106.57
CA SER A 11 5.36 22.32 -107.49
C SER A 11 4.97 21.37 -108.59
N HIS A 12 5.62 21.44 -109.77
CA HIS A 12 5.33 20.54 -110.88
C HIS A 12 6.64 20.05 -111.56
N ASN A 13 6.55 18.80 -111.99
CA ASN A 13 7.56 18.19 -112.86
C ASN A 13 6.84 17.40 -113.95
N GLY A 14 6.75 18.05 -115.19
CA GLY A 14 5.91 17.54 -116.24
C GLY A 14 4.41 17.54 -115.87
N GLU A 15 3.75 16.41 -115.95
CA GLU A 15 2.33 16.25 -115.61
C GLU A 15 2.07 15.93 -114.18
N ILE A 16 3.13 15.82 -113.35
CA ILE A 16 3.03 15.54 -111.92
C ILE A 16 3.03 16.85 -111.13
N HIS A 17 1.98 17.12 -110.40
CA HIS A 17 1.84 18.25 -109.48
C HIS A 17 1.92 17.72 -108.03
N THR A 18 2.76 18.29 -107.19
CA THR A 18 3.03 17.90 -105.83
C THR A 18 2.83 19.09 -104.87
N ALA A 19 2.09 18.85 -103.80
CA ALA A 19 2.02 19.68 -102.59
C ALA A 19 2.25 18.83 -101.39
N THR A 20 2.90 19.40 -100.36
CA THR A 20 3.12 18.74 -99.07
C THR A 20 2.17 19.34 -98.09
N VAL A 21 1.41 18.45 -97.40
CA VAL A 21 0.61 18.83 -96.24
C VAL A 21 1.37 18.42 -94.99
N THR A 22 1.60 19.37 -94.10
CA THR A 22 2.27 19.13 -92.82
C THR A 22 1.25 19.33 -91.71
N PHE A 23 1.01 18.27 -90.91
CA PHE A 23 0.16 18.29 -89.72
C PHE A 23 1.02 18.50 -88.51
N SER A 24 0.83 19.66 -87.82
CA SER A 24 1.71 20.10 -86.74
C SER A 24 1.03 20.22 -85.41
N GLY A 25 -0.30 20.20 -85.35
CA GLY A 25 -1.07 20.25 -84.11
C GLY A 25 -1.46 18.86 -83.65
N ASP A 26 -1.63 18.71 -82.32
CA ASP A 26 -2.12 17.50 -81.72
C ASP A 26 -3.63 17.34 -82.00
N SER A 27 -3.98 16.35 -82.80
CA SER A 27 -5.38 16.05 -83.17
C SER A 27 -5.48 14.72 -83.90
N ASP A 28 -6.69 14.18 -84.00
CA ASP A 28 -7.07 13.14 -84.93
C ASP A 28 -7.36 13.80 -86.32
N TYR A 29 -6.77 13.27 -87.35
CA TYR A 29 -6.89 13.79 -88.71
C TYR A 29 -7.53 12.76 -89.63
N THR A 30 -8.49 13.22 -90.40
CA THR A 30 -8.99 12.53 -91.57
C THR A 30 -8.68 13.39 -92.77
N VAL A 31 -7.95 12.88 -93.72
CA VAL A 31 -7.57 13.61 -94.93
C VAL A 31 -8.34 13.12 -96.12
N THR A 32 -9.03 14.07 -96.80
CA THR A 32 -9.67 13.79 -98.08
C THR A 32 -9.15 14.80 -99.08
N TYR A 33 -8.95 14.41 -100.29
CA TYR A 33 -8.65 15.35 -101.32
C TYR A 33 -9.42 15.12 -102.62
N ASP A 34 -9.74 16.19 -103.34
CA ASP A 34 -10.39 16.20 -104.63
C ASP A 34 -9.53 17.02 -105.60
N CYS A 35 -9.38 16.46 -106.80
CA CYS A 35 -8.73 17.20 -107.90
C CYS A 35 -9.75 17.51 -108.99
N PHE A 36 -9.61 18.69 -109.61
CA PHE A 36 -10.39 19.12 -110.77
C PHE A 36 -9.46 19.45 -111.88
N ASP A 37 -9.77 18.95 -113.09
CA ASP A 37 -9.06 19.43 -114.32
C ASP A 37 -9.59 20.83 -114.73
N LEU A 38 -8.92 21.39 -115.73
CA LEU A 38 -9.35 22.69 -116.26
C LEU A 38 -10.71 22.69 -116.96
N ALA A 39 -11.20 21.49 -117.38
CA ALA A 39 -12.51 21.28 -117.98
C ALA A 39 -13.60 21.13 -116.85
N GLY A 40 -13.27 21.06 -115.62
CA GLY A 40 -14.18 20.89 -114.44
C GLY A 40 -14.49 19.41 -114.12
N ASN A 41 -13.77 18.46 -114.70
CA ASN A 41 -13.95 17.08 -114.33
C ASN A 41 -13.32 16.81 -113.00
N LYS A 42 -14.10 16.20 -112.08
CA LYS A 42 -13.64 15.87 -110.70
C LYS A 42 -13.03 14.46 -110.70
N SER A 43 -11.90 14.31 -110.03
CA SER A 43 -11.34 13.04 -109.68
C SER A 43 -12.27 12.29 -108.75
N ASN A 44 -12.09 11.01 -108.62
CA ASN A 44 -12.67 10.29 -107.47
C ASN A 44 -12.13 10.90 -106.17
N THR A 45 -13.01 11.08 -105.20
CA THR A 45 -12.59 11.51 -103.85
C THR A 45 -11.75 10.38 -103.29
N GLU A 46 -10.51 10.69 -102.96
CA GLU A 46 -9.63 9.79 -102.26
C GLU A 46 -9.66 10.12 -100.80
N LYS A 47 -9.90 9.13 -99.96
CA LYS A 47 -9.79 9.20 -98.51
C LYS A 47 -8.47 8.55 -98.12
N LEU A 48 -7.59 9.32 -97.52
CA LEU A 48 -6.39 8.79 -96.92
C LEU A 48 -6.77 8.19 -95.51
N ASP A 49 -5.92 7.36 -95.02
CA ASP A 49 -6.11 6.79 -93.72
C ASP A 49 -6.28 7.85 -92.60
N GLU A 50 -7.03 7.52 -91.61
CA GLU A 50 -7.13 8.29 -90.38
C GLU A 50 -5.83 8.13 -89.59
N PHE A 51 -5.30 9.21 -89.09
CA PHE A 51 -4.12 9.16 -88.24
C PHE A 51 -4.16 10.24 -87.16
N THR A 52 -3.44 10.02 -86.10
CA THR A 52 -3.31 10.97 -84.99
C THR A 52 -1.91 11.57 -84.97
N VAL A 53 -1.82 12.86 -84.76
CA VAL A 53 -0.60 13.54 -84.39
C VAL A 53 -0.75 13.85 -82.89
N ASP A 54 0.14 13.33 -82.12
CA ASP A 54 0.14 13.53 -80.67
C ASP A 54 1.60 13.75 -80.19
N LYS A 55 1.84 14.85 -79.51
CA LYS A 55 3.14 15.25 -78.92
C LYS A 55 3.05 15.51 -77.46
N THR A 56 1.83 15.33 -76.90
CA THR A 56 1.56 15.56 -75.51
C THR A 56 1.91 14.29 -74.76
N LYS A 57 2.69 14.45 -73.69
CA LYS A 57 3.05 13.30 -72.82
C LYS A 57 1.92 12.96 -71.88
N PRO A 58 1.72 11.70 -71.53
CA PRO A 58 0.85 11.30 -70.46
C PRO A 58 1.22 12.00 -69.14
N VAL A 59 0.22 12.52 -68.43
CA VAL A 59 0.38 13.16 -67.10
C VAL A 59 -0.06 12.20 -66.03
N ILE A 60 0.86 11.81 -65.15
CA ILE A 60 0.61 10.86 -64.05
C ILE A 60 0.42 11.64 -62.77
N GLN A 61 -0.67 11.34 -62.06
CA GLN A 61 -0.95 11.77 -60.68
C GLN A 61 -1.24 10.55 -59.83
N VAL A 62 -0.65 10.49 -58.63
CA VAL A 62 -0.91 9.44 -57.66
C VAL A 62 -1.37 10.09 -56.35
N SER A 63 -2.43 9.58 -55.83
CA SER A 63 -2.93 9.94 -54.49
C SER A 63 -3.15 8.72 -53.65
N TYR A 64 -3.10 8.87 -52.33
CA TYR A 64 -3.32 7.77 -51.39
C TYR A 64 -4.49 8.09 -50.47
N ASP A 65 -5.26 7.06 -50.12
CA ASP A 65 -6.35 7.13 -49.14
C ASP A 65 -5.82 7.31 -47.71
N ASN A 66 -4.67 6.70 -47.40
CA ASN A 66 -4.00 6.81 -46.12
C ASN A 66 -2.67 7.55 -46.25
N ASN A 67 -2.58 8.73 -45.59
CA ASN A 67 -1.40 9.57 -45.54
C ASN A 67 -0.87 9.77 -44.11
N SER A 68 -1.33 8.95 -43.14
CA SER A 68 -1.00 9.03 -41.73
C SER A 68 0.25 8.21 -41.40
N ALA A 69 1.37 8.52 -42.05
CA ALA A 69 2.65 7.86 -41.78
C ALA A 69 3.20 8.23 -40.40
N LEU A 70 3.76 7.26 -39.70
CA LEU A 70 4.61 7.44 -38.55
C LEU A 70 6.05 7.13 -38.90
N ASN A 71 6.99 7.71 -38.15
CA ASN A 71 8.43 7.51 -38.37
C ASN A 71 8.84 7.62 -39.84
N ASN A 72 8.30 8.64 -40.54
CA ASN A 72 8.42 9.01 -41.91
C ASN A 72 7.59 8.20 -42.92
N ASN A 73 7.57 6.86 -42.85
CA ASN A 73 7.00 6.03 -43.90
C ASN A 73 6.35 4.73 -43.41
N TYR A 74 6.07 4.60 -42.08
CA TYR A 74 5.37 3.45 -41.52
C TYR A 74 3.88 3.73 -41.37
N TYR A 75 3.03 2.83 -41.86
CA TYR A 75 1.57 2.95 -41.85
C TYR A 75 0.97 1.78 -41.05
N LYS A 76 0.18 2.13 -40.05
CA LYS A 76 -0.52 1.19 -39.17
C LYS A 76 -1.71 0.49 -39.86
N GLU A 77 -2.22 1.08 -40.93
CA GLU A 77 -3.38 0.59 -41.66
C GLU A 77 -3.03 0.43 -43.13
N ALA A 78 -3.81 -0.39 -43.85
CA ALA A 78 -3.70 -0.55 -45.28
C ALA A 78 -3.65 0.79 -46.00
N ARG A 79 -2.99 0.81 -47.17
CA ARG A 79 -2.83 2.00 -48.01
C ARG A 79 -3.21 1.67 -49.43
N THR A 80 -4.02 2.50 -50.12
CA THR A 80 -4.38 2.33 -51.53
C THR A 80 -3.90 3.53 -52.33
N ALA A 81 -3.07 3.25 -53.33
CA ALA A 81 -2.70 4.24 -54.34
C ALA A 81 -3.82 4.33 -55.40
N THR A 82 -4.30 5.53 -55.66
CA THR A 82 -5.14 5.83 -56.81
C THR A 82 -4.29 6.53 -57.85
N ILE A 83 -4.11 5.87 -59.00
CA ILE A 83 -3.35 6.33 -60.13
C ILE A 83 -4.32 7.00 -61.10
N THR A 84 -4.07 8.24 -61.44
CA THR A 84 -4.82 8.96 -62.50
C THR A 84 -3.87 9.32 -63.61
N ILE A 85 -4.15 8.87 -64.83
CA ILE A 85 -3.41 9.26 -66.03
C ILE A 85 -4.34 10.09 -66.90
N THR A 86 -3.88 11.29 -67.24
CA THR A 86 -4.55 12.15 -68.19
C THR A 86 -3.84 12.02 -69.53
N GLU A 87 -4.53 11.40 -70.48
CA GLU A 87 -3.99 11.09 -71.81
C GLU A 87 -5.12 10.75 -72.80
N HIS A 88 -5.15 11.40 -73.95
CA HIS A 88 -6.15 11.14 -74.99
C HIS A 88 -5.88 9.84 -75.73
N ASN A 89 -4.64 9.60 -76.09
CA ASN A 89 -4.20 8.39 -76.82
C ASN A 89 -3.69 7.30 -75.85
N PHE A 90 -4.45 7.09 -74.79
CA PHE A 90 -4.11 6.14 -73.72
C PHE A 90 -4.06 4.71 -74.17
N SER A 91 -2.97 4.02 -73.82
CA SER A 91 -2.82 2.59 -73.98
C SER A 91 -2.57 1.90 -72.63
N PRO A 92 -3.54 1.13 -72.08
CA PRO A 92 -3.34 0.45 -70.81
C PRO A 92 -2.17 -0.55 -70.83
N GLY A 93 -1.85 -1.12 -71.98
CA GLY A 93 -0.73 -2.06 -72.13
C GLY A 93 0.66 -1.41 -72.11
N GLU A 94 0.72 -0.10 -72.32
CA GLU A 94 1.96 0.69 -72.30
C GLU A 94 2.16 1.43 -70.97
N VAL A 95 1.31 1.15 -69.95
CA VAL A 95 1.53 1.66 -68.60
C VAL A 95 2.27 0.59 -67.79
N THR A 96 3.44 0.94 -67.33
CA THR A 96 4.24 0.10 -66.44
C THR A 96 4.11 0.60 -65.00
N VAL A 97 3.45 -0.23 -64.15
CA VAL A 97 3.44 -0.02 -62.70
C VAL A 97 4.30 -1.11 -62.08
N THR A 98 5.36 -0.72 -61.40
CA THR A 98 6.24 -1.62 -60.68
C THR A 98 6.00 -1.46 -59.22
N THR A 99 5.44 -2.48 -58.56
CA THR A 99 5.32 -2.62 -57.12
C THR A 99 6.30 -3.69 -56.72
N THR A 100 7.17 -3.42 -55.78
CA THR A 100 8.11 -4.39 -55.24
C THR A 100 7.89 -4.51 -53.78
N GLN A 101 7.77 -5.73 -53.29
CA GLN A 101 7.84 -6.09 -51.88
C GLN A 101 9.31 -6.37 -51.53
N LEU A 102 9.89 -5.61 -50.59
CA LEU A 102 11.29 -5.75 -50.19
C LEU A 102 11.47 -6.68 -49.02
N ASP A 103 10.56 -6.60 -48.02
CA ASP A 103 10.52 -7.50 -46.85
C ASP A 103 9.06 -7.61 -46.37
N GLY A 104 8.75 -8.63 -45.59
CA GLY A 104 7.44 -8.83 -44.98
C GLY A 104 6.77 -10.12 -45.34
N ALA A 105 5.55 -10.32 -44.83
CA ALA A 105 4.81 -11.60 -44.90
C ALA A 105 3.82 -11.67 -46.06
N ALA A 106 3.77 -10.69 -46.96
CA ALA A 106 2.81 -10.71 -48.07
C ALA A 106 3.09 -11.87 -49.02
N ALA A 107 2.06 -12.65 -49.31
CA ALA A 107 2.16 -13.83 -50.18
C ALA A 107 2.34 -13.44 -51.66
N SER A 108 2.00 -12.24 -52.07
CA SER A 108 2.10 -11.72 -53.42
C SER A 108 2.25 -10.22 -53.45
N VAL A 109 2.98 -9.72 -54.47
CA VAL A 109 3.08 -8.31 -54.75
C VAL A 109 1.71 -7.74 -55.13
N PRO A 110 1.26 -6.60 -54.62
CA PRO A 110 0.02 -5.96 -54.99
C PRO A 110 -0.08 -5.69 -56.48
N GLY A 111 -1.18 -6.11 -57.07
CA GLY A 111 -1.46 -5.89 -58.49
C GLY A 111 -2.20 -4.57 -58.73
N VAL A 112 -2.08 -4.05 -60.00
CA VAL A 112 -2.87 -2.94 -60.47
C VAL A 112 -4.28 -3.40 -60.82
N SER A 113 -5.31 -2.67 -60.39
CA SER A 113 -6.69 -2.91 -60.83
C SER A 113 -6.84 -2.68 -62.34
N GLY A 114 -7.98 -3.14 -62.92
CA GLY A 114 -8.34 -2.74 -64.26
C GLY A 114 -8.46 -1.22 -64.40
N TRP A 115 -8.04 -0.66 -65.55
CA TRP A 115 -8.21 0.76 -65.87
C TRP A 115 -9.67 1.08 -66.11
N SER A 116 -10.15 2.17 -65.57
CA SER A 116 -11.48 2.75 -65.76
C SER A 116 -11.35 4.25 -66.01
N GLY A 117 -12.34 4.86 -66.64
CA GLY A 117 -12.31 6.30 -66.87
C GLY A 117 -13.24 6.76 -67.97
N SER A 118 -13.26 8.05 -68.26
CA SER A 118 -14.01 8.66 -69.34
C SER A 118 -13.23 9.83 -69.96
N GLY A 119 -13.28 9.93 -71.28
CA GLY A 119 -12.50 10.89 -72.02
C GLY A 119 -10.99 10.66 -71.78
N ASP A 120 -10.27 11.70 -71.51
CA ASP A 120 -8.79 11.69 -71.35
C ASP A 120 -8.35 11.23 -69.94
N THR A 121 -9.27 10.93 -69.06
CA THR A 121 -8.94 10.55 -67.67
C THR A 121 -9.08 9.07 -67.45
N HIS A 122 -7.99 8.40 -67.04
CA HIS A 122 -7.91 6.97 -66.80
C HIS A 122 -7.43 6.73 -65.38
N VAL A 123 -8.17 5.83 -64.65
CA VAL A 123 -7.94 5.57 -63.23
C VAL A 123 -7.73 4.09 -62.99
N ALA A 124 -6.73 3.76 -62.20
CA ALA A 124 -6.50 2.45 -61.63
C ALA A 124 -6.05 2.57 -60.16
N THR A 125 -6.12 1.47 -59.42
CA THR A 125 -5.71 1.43 -58.01
C THR A 125 -4.70 0.32 -57.76
N VAL A 126 -3.87 0.49 -56.71
CA VAL A 126 -3.01 -0.54 -56.13
C VAL A 126 -3.25 -0.52 -54.63
N SER A 127 -3.66 -1.66 -54.08
CA SER A 127 -3.97 -1.79 -52.64
C SER A 127 -2.87 -2.56 -51.93
N TYR A 128 -2.28 -1.93 -50.91
CA TYR A 128 -1.23 -2.44 -50.03
C TYR A 128 -1.89 -2.81 -48.71
N SER A 129 -2.41 -4.03 -48.60
CA SER A 129 -3.20 -4.51 -47.46
C SER A 129 -2.47 -5.51 -46.55
N ALA A 130 -1.31 -5.96 -46.94
CA ALA A 130 -0.49 -6.89 -46.16
C ALA A 130 0.70 -6.19 -45.52
N ASP A 131 1.16 -6.73 -44.40
CA ASP A 131 2.34 -6.22 -43.70
C ASP A 131 3.59 -6.50 -44.52
N ALA A 132 4.21 -5.46 -45.04
CA ALA A 132 5.46 -5.53 -45.81
C ALA A 132 6.08 -4.15 -46.05
N ASP A 133 7.34 -4.16 -46.48
CA ASP A 133 8.02 -3.01 -47.06
C ASP A 133 7.75 -2.97 -48.56
N TYR A 134 7.30 -1.84 -49.09
CA TYR A 134 6.92 -1.67 -50.46
C TYR A 134 7.70 -0.56 -51.16
N THR A 135 7.95 -0.73 -52.45
CA THR A 135 8.28 0.36 -53.37
C THR A 135 7.23 0.48 -54.45
N PHE A 136 6.98 1.68 -54.94
CA PHE A 136 6.07 2.02 -56.00
C PHE A 136 6.74 2.92 -57.04
N ILE A 137 6.69 2.51 -58.31
CA ILE A 137 7.18 3.25 -59.45
C ILE A 137 6.15 3.14 -60.56
N ILE A 138 5.93 4.21 -61.31
CA ILE A 138 5.05 4.21 -62.50
C ILE A 138 5.64 5.00 -63.67
N SER A 139 5.42 4.50 -64.88
CA SER A 139 5.63 5.19 -66.12
C SER A 139 4.53 4.86 -67.09
N ALA A 140 4.22 5.76 -68.03
CA ALA A 140 3.23 5.56 -69.08
C ALA A 140 3.81 6.01 -70.40
N THR A 141 3.50 5.25 -71.45
CA THR A 141 3.78 5.65 -72.85
C THR A 141 2.43 5.64 -73.57
N ASP A 142 2.14 6.65 -74.37
CA ASP A 142 0.93 6.71 -75.17
C ASP A 142 1.09 5.93 -76.52
N LEU A 143 0.03 5.88 -77.32
CA LEU A 143 0.04 5.25 -78.62
C LEU A 143 0.92 5.94 -79.66
N ALA A 144 1.26 7.21 -79.43
CA ALA A 144 2.18 8.01 -80.27
C ALA A 144 3.64 7.92 -79.80
N SER A 145 3.93 7.11 -78.75
CA SER A 145 5.26 6.91 -78.16
C SER A 145 5.80 8.09 -77.35
N ASN A 146 4.94 9.02 -76.87
CA ASN A 146 5.36 9.99 -75.91
C ASN A 146 5.41 9.33 -74.51
N VAL A 147 6.51 9.52 -73.82
CA VAL A 147 6.76 8.95 -72.50
C VAL A 147 6.49 10.00 -71.43
N SER A 148 5.75 9.61 -70.38
CA SER A 148 5.48 10.47 -69.23
C SER A 148 6.78 10.98 -68.58
N ASP A 149 6.70 12.09 -67.87
CA ASP A 149 7.81 12.53 -67.02
C ASP A 149 8.08 11.48 -65.92
N PRO A 150 9.32 11.33 -65.44
CA PRO A 150 9.67 10.35 -64.43
C PRO A 150 8.88 10.59 -63.12
N TYR A 151 8.17 9.56 -62.67
CA TYR A 151 7.55 9.56 -61.34
C TYR A 151 8.58 9.19 -60.27
N ALA A 152 8.61 9.94 -59.16
CA ALA A 152 9.55 9.63 -58.06
C ALA A 152 9.22 8.29 -57.40
N THR A 153 10.23 7.46 -57.15
CA THR A 153 10.06 6.21 -56.41
C THR A 153 9.59 6.51 -55.01
N GLU A 154 8.51 5.90 -54.60
CA GLU A 154 8.03 5.91 -53.21
C GLU A 154 8.40 4.62 -52.51
N SER A 155 8.79 4.73 -51.22
CA SER A 155 9.07 3.58 -50.35
C SER A 155 8.36 3.78 -49.05
N PHE A 156 7.66 2.73 -48.56
CA PHE A 156 6.91 2.77 -47.33
C PHE A 156 6.67 1.35 -46.81
N THR A 157 6.33 1.28 -45.48
CA THR A 157 6.00 0.05 -44.79
C THR A 157 4.54 0.08 -44.38
N VAL A 158 3.80 -0.99 -44.62
CA VAL A 158 2.51 -1.26 -43.97
C VAL A 158 2.76 -2.30 -42.91
N ASP A 159 2.33 -2.01 -41.67
CA ASP A 159 2.47 -2.91 -40.53
C ASP A 159 1.27 -2.74 -39.58
N GLN A 160 0.39 -3.73 -39.58
CA GLN A 160 -0.85 -3.80 -38.81
C GLN A 160 -0.73 -4.74 -37.61
N THR A 161 0.38 -5.45 -37.53
CA THR A 161 0.65 -6.44 -36.49
C THR A 161 1.14 -5.74 -35.24
N LYS A 162 0.55 -6.10 -34.08
CA LYS A 162 1.00 -5.56 -32.79
C LYS A 162 2.27 -6.27 -32.33
N PRO A 163 3.16 -5.57 -31.65
CA PRO A 163 4.27 -6.23 -30.97
C PRO A 163 3.79 -7.25 -29.93
N THR A 164 4.62 -8.20 -29.61
CA THR A 164 4.42 -9.15 -28.52
C THR A 164 5.22 -8.72 -27.31
N VAL A 165 4.63 -8.85 -26.10
CA VAL A 165 5.30 -8.63 -24.83
C VAL A 165 5.01 -9.81 -23.92
N GLU A 166 6.06 -10.44 -23.42
CA GLU A 166 5.97 -11.57 -22.50
C GLU A 166 6.77 -11.29 -21.23
N ILE A 167 6.19 -11.61 -20.06
CA ILE A 167 6.87 -11.56 -18.77
C ILE A 167 7.02 -13.00 -18.28
N THR A 168 8.26 -13.43 -18.07
CA THR A 168 8.64 -14.78 -17.64
C THR A 168 9.43 -14.77 -16.34
N ASN A 169 9.81 -15.93 -15.81
CA ASN A 169 10.47 -16.17 -14.52
C ASN A 169 9.66 -15.76 -13.29
N ILE A 170 8.41 -15.38 -13.48
CA ILE A 170 7.41 -15.25 -12.42
C ILE A 170 6.07 -15.73 -12.97
N GLU A 171 5.24 -16.31 -12.12
CA GLU A 171 3.86 -16.62 -12.45
C GLU A 171 2.94 -15.51 -11.97
N ASP A 172 1.85 -15.27 -12.71
CA ASP A 172 0.85 -14.30 -12.28
C ASP A 172 0.24 -14.73 -10.95
N ARG A 173 0.15 -13.78 -10.00
CA ARG A 173 -0.32 -14.00 -8.62
C ARG A 173 0.51 -15.01 -7.82
N SER A 174 1.79 -15.21 -8.16
CA SER A 174 2.69 -16.03 -7.35
C SER A 174 3.07 -15.34 -6.04
N ALA A 175 3.33 -16.15 -5.01
CA ALA A 175 3.89 -15.73 -3.75
C ALA A 175 5.31 -16.27 -3.62
N ASN A 176 6.27 -15.40 -3.33
CA ASN A 176 7.69 -15.75 -3.46
C ASN A 176 8.48 -15.31 -2.23
N ASN A 177 9.12 -16.27 -1.54
CA ASN A 177 10.05 -16.01 -0.44
C ASN A 177 11.53 -16.12 -0.83
N GLY A 178 11.80 -16.48 -2.08
CA GLY A 178 13.14 -16.67 -2.62
C GLY A 178 13.58 -15.58 -3.59
N GLU A 179 14.37 -16.00 -4.58
CA GLU A 179 14.84 -15.11 -5.64
C GLU A 179 13.71 -14.76 -6.61
N VAL A 180 13.55 -13.48 -6.89
CA VAL A 180 12.59 -12.94 -7.85
C VAL A 180 13.33 -12.08 -8.86
N ALA A 181 13.42 -12.57 -10.10
CA ALA A 181 14.12 -11.90 -11.21
C ALA A 181 13.30 -12.06 -12.51
N PRO A 182 12.27 -11.26 -12.74
CA PRO A 182 11.46 -11.31 -13.96
C PRO A 182 12.30 -11.07 -15.20
N VAL A 183 11.87 -11.65 -16.32
CA VAL A 183 12.41 -11.37 -17.65
C VAL A 183 11.28 -10.90 -18.54
N ILE A 184 11.46 -9.74 -19.19
CA ILE A 184 10.51 -9.20 -20.16
C ILE A 184 11.12 -9.36 -21.55
N THR A 185 10.38 -10.01 -22.45
CA THR A 185 10.76 -10.18 -23.85
C THR A 185 9.74 -9.47 -24.74
N LEU A 186 10.23 -8.56 -25.57
CA LEU A 186 9.44 -7.78 -26.52
C LEU A 186 9.94 -8.09 -27.93
N ASN A 187 9.01 -8.42 -28.84
CA ASN A 187 9.37 -8.73 -30.23
C ASN A 187 8.40 -8.08 -31.20
N ASP A 188 8.98 -7.56 -32.29
CA ASP A 188 8.25 -7.05 -33.45
C ASP A 188 9.21 -6.94 -34.63
N ILE A 189 8.73 -7.07 -35.87
CA ILE A 189 9.57 -6.93 -37.06
C ILE A 189 10.03 -5.48 -37.26
N ASN A 190 9.18 -4.52 -36.86
CA ASN A 190 9.42 -3.08 -36.93
C ASN A 190 9.59 -2.47 -35.53
N PHE A 191 10.26 -3.19 -34.66
CA PHE A 191 10.45 -2.83 -33.26
C PHE A 191 11.10 -1.45 -33.07
N ASP A 192 10.56 -0.68 -32.11
CA ASP A 192 11.13 0.59 -31.66
C ASP A 192 11.56 0.49 -30.20
N SER A 193 12.85 0.26 -29.96
CA SER A 193 13.41 0.14 -28.60
C SER A 193 13.27 1.41 -27.75
N GLY A 194 13.08 2.57 -28.39
CA GLY A 194 12.85 3.84 -27.71
C GLY A 194 11.43 4.02 -27.16
N LYS A 195 10.54 3.08 -27.48
CA LYS A 195 9.13 3.10 -27.06
C LYS A 195 8.77 2.02 -26.05
N THR A 196 9.76 1.35 -25.48
CA THR A 196 9.54 0.40 -24.38
C THR A 196 9.39 1.15 -23.06
N VAL A 197 8.30 0.86 -22.34
CA VAL A 197 8.01 1.40 -21.01
C VAL A 197 7.79 0.26 -20.04
N VAL A 198 8.38 0.37 -18.86
CA VAL A 198 8.23 -0.60 -17.77
C VAL A 198 7.80 0.12 -16.50
N HIS A 199 6.70 -0.29 -15.93
CA HIS A 199 6.20 0.17 -14.64
C HIS A 199 6.23 -0.96 -13.63
N LEU A 200 6.73 -0.67 -12.44
CA LEU A 200 6.71 -1.54 -11.29
C LEU A 200 6.04 -0.78 -10.14
N THR A 201 4.88 -1.25 -9.72
CA THR A 201 4.12 -0.61 -8.63
C THR A 201 3.97 -1.59 -7.48
N GLY A 202 4.43 -1.21 -6.30
CA GLY A 202 4.22 -1.96 -5.07
C GLY A 202 2.96 -1.49 -4.34
N ALA A 203 2.26 -2.39 -3.66
CA ALA A 203 1.05 -2.11 -2.91
C ALA A 203 1.27 -1.06 -1.80
N ASN A 204 2.36 -1.20 -1.06
CA ASN A 204 2.76 -0.27 0.00
C ASN A 204 3.86 0.71 -0.44
N LYS A 205 4.71 0.30 -1.37
CA LYS A 205 5.82 1.13 -1.86
C LYS A 205 5.41 2.14 -2.93
N GLY A 206 4.23 1.95 -3.57
CA GLY A 206 3.80 2.77 -4.69
C GLY A 206 4.66 2.55 -5.93
N GLU A 207 4.80 3.57 -6.77
CA GLU A 207 5.64 3.51 -7.98
C GLU A 207 7.12 3.33 -7.60
N VAL A 208 7.75 2.30 -8.15
CA VAL A 208 9.15 1.95 -7.91
C VAL A 208 9.99 2.39 -9.09
N ASP A 209 11.02 3.18 -8.85
CA ASP A 209 12.00 3.52 -9.88
C ASP A 209 12.74 2.27 -10.34
N THR A 210 12.52 1.87 -11.58
CA THR A 210 13.14 0.68 -12.18
C THR A 210 14.53 0.94 -12.73
N THR A 211 15.06 2.16 -12.63
CA THR A 211 16.40 2.53 -13.11
C THR A 211 17.47 1.67 -12.44
N GLY A 212 18.20 0.92 -13.24
CA GLY A 212 19.26 0.03 -12.75
C GLY A 212 18.76 -1.27 -12.13
N MET A 213 17.45 -1.58 -12.22
CA MET A 213 16.90 -2.84 -11.73
C MET A 213 17.01 -3.99 -12.74
N TYR A 214 17.31 -3.69 -14.00
CA TYR A 214 17.47 -4.70 -15.05
C TYR A 214 18.60 -4.35 -16.03
N THR A 215 19.09 -5.36 -16.72
CA THR A 215 19.90 -5.20 -17.93
C THR A 215 19.00 -5.24 -19.14
N SER A 216 19.39 -4.52 -20.21
CA SER A 216 18.69 -4.48 -21.48
C SER A 216 19.56 -4.96 -22.61
N THR A 217 19.03 -5.85 -23.44
CA THR A 217 19.62 -6.25 -24.72
C THR A 217 18.59 -6.01 -25.82
N ALA A 218 18.91 -5.12 -26.76
CA ALA A 218 18.02 -4.75 -27.84
C ALA A 218 18.59 -5.10 -29.21
N SER A 219 17.70 -5.37 -30.16
CA SER A 219 17.95 -5.55 -31.60
C SER A 219 16.94 -4.73 -32.38
N ASN A 220 17.02 -4.78 -33.71
CA ASN A 220 16.04 -4.14 -34.58
C ASN A 220 14.67 -4.88 -34.63
N LYS A 221 14.59 -6.07 -34.04
CA LYS A 221 13.38 -6.94 -34.01
C LYS A 221 12.89 -7.27 -32.61
N GLY A 222 13.49 -6.69 -31.58
CA GLY A 222 13.03 -6.95 -30.21
C GLY A 222 14.01 -6.48 -29.15
N GLN A 223 13.59 -6.64 -27.89
CA GLN A 223 14.34 -6.28 -26.70
C GLN A 223 14.07 -7.28 -25.60
N THR A 224 15.09 -7.61 -24.83
CA THR A 224 14.97 -8.41 -23.62
C THR A 224 15.47 -7.59 -22.43
N LEU A 225 14.65 -7.48 -21.40
CA LEU A 225 14.97 -6.86 -20.14
C LEU A 225 15.06 -7.96 -19.09
N THR A 226 16.22 -8.11 -18.47
CA THR A 226 16.46 -9.12 -17.41
C THR A 226 16.64 -8.41 -16.09
N PHE A 227 15.65 -8.53 -15.20
CA PHE A 227 15.73 -7.96 -13.87
C PHE A 227 16.78 -8.66 -13.03
N TYR A 228 17.44 -7.89 -12.17
CA TYR A 228 18.19 -8.43 -11.05
C TYR A 228 17.23 -8.92 -9.98
N ASN A 229 17.70 -9.80 -9.10
CA ASN A 229 16.94 -10.18 -7.92
C ASN A 229 16.49 -8.96 -7.13
N PHE A 230 15.24 -8.98 -6.70
CA PHE A 230 14.71 -7.99 -5.77
C PHE A 230 15.53 -8.04 -4.47
N LYS A 231 15.96 -6.88 -3.99
CA LYS A 231 16.83 -6.74 -2.81
C LYS A 231 16.08 -7.09 -1.52
N GLU A 232 16.83 -7.34 -0.45
CA GLU A 232 16.30 -7.28 0.91
C GLU A 232 15.56 -5.95 1.10
N ASN A 233 14.54 -5.90 1.91
CA ASN A 233 13.62 -4.77 2.12
C ASN A 233 12.70 -4.42 0.93
N MET A 234 12.61 -5.25 -0.06
CA MET A 234 11.67 -5.08 -1.16
C MET A 234 10.42 -5.98 -1.03
N ASP A 235 10.11 -6.41 0.19
CA ASP A 235 8.88 -7.17 0.42
C ASP A 235 7.68 -6.28 0.13
N ASP A 236 6.84 -6.73 -0.80
CA ASP A 236 5.58 -6.09 -1.21
C ASP A 236 4.83 -6.97 -2.21
N ILE A 237 3.59 -6.58 -2.55
CA ILE A 237 2.86 -7.11 -3.69
C ILE A 237 3.09 -6.16 -4.87
N TYR A 238 3.67 -6.67 -5.94
CA TYR A 238 4.03 -5.89 -7.11
C TYR A 238 3.11 -6.15 -8.29
N THR A 239 2.79 -5.08 -9.01
CA THR A 239 2.28 -5.14 -10.38
C THR A 239 3.41 -4.69 -11.31
N LEU A 240 3.92 -5.61 -12.13
CA LEU A 240 4.90 -5.33 -13.18
C LEU A 240 4.17 -5.23 -14.50
N THR A 241 4.21 -4.07 -15.13
CA THR A 241 3.61 -3.79 -16.45
C THR A 241 4.71 -3.48 -17.45
N ALA A 242 4.64 -4.09 -18.61
CA ALA A 242 5.51 -3.78 -19.73
C ALA A 242 4.67 -3.42 -20.95
N GLU A 243 5.05 -2.34 -21.62
CA GLU A 243 4.37 -1.79 -22.78
C GLU A 243 5.38 -1.44 -23.85
N THR A 244 5.01 -1.60 -25.12
CA THR A 244 5.79 -1.12 -26.26
C THR A 244 4.92 -0.67 -27.40
N THR A 245 5.48 0.19 -28.24
CA THR A 245 4.89 0.67 -29.48
C THR A 245 5.90 0.45 -30.59
N ASP A 246 5.48 -0.19 -31.71
CA ASP A 246 6.33 -0.36 -32.88
C ASP A 246 6.48 0.94 -33.70
N LYS A 247 7.23 0.90 -34.81
CA LYS A 247 7.42 2.06 -35.68
C LYS A 247 6.17 2.50 -36.42
N ALA A 248 5.20 1.59 -36.64
CA ALA A 248 3.92 1.89 -37.28
C ALA A 248 2.88 2.44 -36.28
N GLY A 249 3.16 2.37 -34.98
CA GLY A 249 2.28 2.86 -33.92
C GLY A 249 1.31 1.80 -33.38
N ASN A 250 1.53 0.50 -33.64
CA ASN A 250 0.79 -0.53 -32.98
C ASN A 250 1.30 -0.70 -31.55
N GLN A 251 0.41 -0.82 -30.58
CA GLN A 251 0.73 -0.89 -29.17
C GLN A 251 0.27 -2.22 -28.57
N TYR A 252 1.07 -2.73 -27.64
CA TYR A 252 0.71 -3.84 -26.78
C TYR A 252 1.29 -3.68 -25.39
N SER A 253 0.53 -4.11 -24.40
CA SER A 253 0.95 -4.11 -23.02
C SER A 253 0.48 -5.38 -22.32
N THR A 254 1.24 -5.82 -21.33
CA THR A 254 0.89 -6.92 -20.44
C THR A 254 1.36 -6.62 -19.04
N SER A 255 0.74 -7.28 -18.05
CA SER A 255 1.13 -7.14 -16.65
C SER A 255 1.06 -8.46 -15.91
N LYS A 256 1.86 -8.59 -14.86
CA LYS A 256 1.77 -9.67 -13.87
C LYS A 256 1.79 -9.10 -12.47
N ILE A 257 1.00 -9.71 -11.59
CA ILE A 257 0.99 -9.43 -10.15
C ILE A 257 1.74 -10.56 -9.46
N PHE A 258 2.60 -10.23 -8.50
CA PHE A 258 3.34 -11.22 -7.71
C PHE A 258 3.74 -10.60 -6.38
N SER A 259 3.96 -11.42 -5.37
CA SER A 259 4.54 -10.93 -4.13
C SER A 259 6.03 -11.27 -4.02
N VAL A 260 6.73 -10.41 -3.30
CA VAL A 260 8.03 -10.70 -2.69
C VAL A 260 7.78 -10.65 -1.19
N ASN A 261 7.96 -11.77 -0.52
CA ASN A 261 7.68 -11.94 0.90
C ASN A 261 8.73 -12.87 1.51
N ARG A 262 9.85 -12.31 1.95
CA ARG A 262 10.98 -13.05 2.52
C ARG A 262 10.92 -13.13 4.02
N ASP A 263 10.31 -12.11 4.62
CA ASP A 263 10.33 -11.94 6.06
C ASP A 263 9.11 -12.55 6.76
N GLY A 264 8.07 -12.93 6.00
CA GLY A 264 6.81 -13.44 6.55
C GLY A 264 6.07 -12.38 7.36
N SER A 265 5.47 -12.79 8.46
CA SER A 265 4.63 -11.92 9.29
C SER A 265 5.42 -10.97 10.18
N THR A 266 4.82 -9.82 10.48
CA THR A 266 5.21 -8.92 11.58
C THR A 266 4.02 -8.72 12.52
N TYR A 267 4.28 -8.35 13.78
CA TYR A 267 3.25 -8.27 14.83
C TYR A 267 3.22 -6.87 15.45
N LEU A 268 2.01 -6.33 15.62
CA LEU A 268 1.71 -5.10 16.33
C LEU A 268 0.74 -5.39 17.46
N TYR A 269 0.82 -4.62 18.53
CA TYR A 269 -0.05 -4.74 19.70
C TYR A 269 -0.91 -3.48 19.84
N ASP A 270 -2.08 -3.62 20.45
CA ASP A 270 -2.83 -2.47 20.92
C ASP A 270 -2.20 -1.87 22.19
N ASP A 271 -2.62 -0.68 22.56
CA ASP A 271 -2.04 0.07 23.69
C ASP A 271 -2.09 -0.74 25.00
N TYR A 272 -3.18 -1.47 25.25
CA TYR A 272 -3.31 -2.28 26.46
C TYR A 272 -2.34 -3.47 26.47
N THR A 273 -2.27 -4.21 25.36
CA THR A 273 -1.37 -5.38 25.25
C THR A 273 0.09 -4.94 25.37
N GLU A 274 0.45 -3.82 24.73
CA GLU A 274 1.81 -3.26 24.81
C GLU A 274 2.16 -2.81 26.25
N GLU A 275 1.23 -2.14 26.93
CA GLU A 275 1.41 -1.72 28.33
C GLU A 275 1.53 -2.92 29.26
N LEU A 276 0.69 -3.94 29.09
CA LEU A 276 0.76 -5.19 29.89
C LEU A 276 2.10 -5.90 29.72
N ILE A 277 2.58 -6.07 28.48
CA ILE A 277 3.88 -6.69 28.21
C ILE A 277 5.00 -5.91 28.89
N LYS A 278 4.95 -4.57 28.81
CA LYS A 278 5.94 -3.68 29.42
C LYS A 278 5.94 -3.76 30.94
N ASN A 279 4.76 -3.81 31.56
CA ASN A 279 4.61 -3.86 33.02
C ASN A 279 4.87 -5.25 33.57
N GLY A 280 4.54 -6.27 32.80
CA GLY A 280 4.75 -7.68 33.11
C GLY A 280 3.73 -8.28 34.07
N TYR A 281 2.85 -7.50 34.71
CA TYR A 281 1.90 -7.95 35.72
C TYR A 281 0.55 -7.26 35.58
N THR A 282 -0.54 -7.98 35.98
CA THR A 282 -1.90 -7.41 36.07
C THR A 282 -2.74 -8.16 37.07
N ASN A 283 -3.64 -7.48 37.78
CA ASN A 283 -4.70 -8.10 38.60
C ASN A 283 -6.06 -8.15 37.92
N ASP A 284 -6.22 -7.44 36.78
CA ASP A 284 -7.47 -7.35 36.00
C ASP A 284 -7.15 -7.54 34.50
N PRO A 285 -6.87 -8.78 34.06
CA PRO A 285 -6.57 -9.08 32.68
C PRO A 285 -7.76 -8.75 31.77
N LYS A 286 -7.49 -8.06 30.65
CA LYS A 286 -8.44 -7.75 29.58
C LYS A 286 -8.13 -8.56 28.34
N ASN A 287 -8.95 -8.43 27.31
CA ASN A 287 -8.66 -9.03 26.01
C ASN A 287 -7.33 -8.50 25.48
N LEU A 288 -6.48 -9.40 24.99
CA LEU A 288 -5.26 -9.02 24.27
C LEU A 288 -5.57 -8.86 22.81
N VAL A 289 -5.04 -7.83 22.19
CA VAL A 289 -5.22 -7.56 20.76
C VAL A 289 -3.88 -7.57 20.05
N VAL A 290 -3.74 -8.48 19.08
CA VAL A 290 -2.54 -8.63 18.27
C VAL A 290 -2.92 -8.53 16.81
N SER A 291 -2.30 -7.61 16.07
CA SER A 291 -2.38 -7.53 14.61
C SER A 291 -1.16 -8.21 14.00
N GLU A 292 -1.37 -9.29 13.27
CA GLU A 292 -0.38 -9.93 12.42
C GLU A 292 -0.52 -9.40 11.01
N ILE A 293 0.55 -8.79 10.49
CA ILE A 293 0.59 -8.20 9.15
C ILE A 293 1.50 -9.04 8.29
N ASN A 294 0.99 -9.47 7.12
CA ASN A 294 1.73 -10.26 6.15
C ASN A 294 1.52 -9.72 4.73
N VAL A 295 2.53 -9.85 3.87
CA VAL A 295 2.42 -9.52 2.45
C VAL A 295 1.39 -10.42 1.77
N ASP A 296 1.39 -11.70 2.11
CA ASP A 296 0.54 -12.72 1.52
C ASP A 296 -0.56 -13.22 2.49
N THR A 297 -1.51 -13.95 1.96
CA THR A 297 -2.53 -14.65 2.74
C THR A 297 -1.87 -15.74 3.59
N LEU A 298 -2.26 -15.82 4.86
CA LEU A 298 -1.89 -16.95 5.70
C LEU A 298 -2.64 -18.21 5.24
N THR A 299 -1.91 -19.31 5.17
CA THR A 299 -2.46 -20.62 4.81
C THR A 299 -2.78 -21.45 6.05
N PHE A 300 -2.12 -21.12 7.17
CA PHE A 300 -2.34 -21.73 8.46
C PHE A 300 -1.96 -20.75 9.58
N TRP A 301 -2.67 -20.80 10.71
CA TRP A 301 -2.30 -20.15 11.97
C TRP A 301 -2.78 -20.95 13.16
N GLU A 302 -2.06 -20.85 14.27
CA GLU A 302 -2.41 -21.46 15.55
C GLU A 302 -2.00 -20.53 16.69
N LEU A 303 -2.91 -20.30 17.63
CA LEU A 303 -2.68 -19.54 18.83
C LEU A 303 -2.60 -20.49 20.03
N MET A 304 -1.59 -20.29 20.86
CA MET A 304 -1.38 -21.07 22.07
C MET A 304 -1.18 -20.15 23.26
N VAL A 305 -1.68 -20.58 24.41
CA VAL A 305 -1.42 -19.96 25.71
C VAL A 305 -0.74 -21.00 26.61
N SER A 306 0.36 -20.60 27.21
CA SER A 306 1.00 -21.36 28.29
C SER A 306 0.68 -20.67 29.62
N GLU A 307 0.08 -21.43 30.56
CA GLU A 307 -0.16 -21.05 31.96
C GLU A 307 0.78 -21.86 32.84
N ASN A 308 1.70 -21.22 33.54
CA ASN A 308 2.69 -21.90 34.43
C ASN A 308 3.44 -23.06 33.72
N GLY A 309 3.75 -22.87 32.40
CA GLY A 309 4.42 -23.85 31.56
C GLY A 309 3.49 -24.94 30.97
N THR A 310 2.22 -24.94 31.28
CA THR A 310 1.22 -25.86 30.69
C THR A 310 0.60 -25.19 29.45
N GLN A 311 0.82 -25.77 28.26
CA GLN A 311 0.31 -25.22 27.00
C GLN A 311 -1.12 -25.68 26.70
N LYS A 312 -1.91 -24.76 26.14
CA LYS A 312 -3.25 -24.96 25.58
C LYS A 312 -3.32 -24.30 24.21
N THR A 313 -3.75 -25.04 23.19
CA THR A 313 -4.16 -24.45 21.92
C THR A 313 -5.52 -23.77 22.07
N LEU A 314 -5.65 -22.54 21.55
CA LEU A 314 -6.87 -21.76 21.61
C LEU A 314 -7.79 -22.10 20.44
N GLU A 315 -9.11 -22.12 20.72
CA GLU A 315 -10.16 -22.35 19.73
C GLU A 315 -10.76 -21.03 19.25
N GLN A 316 -10.78 -20.81 17.92
CA GLN A 316 -11.43 -19.64 17.32
C GLN A 316 -12.93 -19.59 17.64
N ASN A 317 -13.49 -18.39 17.82
CA ASN A 317 -14.88 -18.11 18.21
C ASN A 317 -15.26 -18.62 19.62
N LYS A 318 -14.29 -19.04 20.40
CA LYS A 318 -14.45 -19.43 21.78
C LYS A 318 -13.41 -18.76 22.69
N ASP A 319 -12.15 -19.03 22.41
CA ASP A 319 -11.03 -18.52 23.20
C ASP A 319 -10.49 -17.20 22.58
N PHE A 320 -10.69 -16.98 21.28
CA PHE A 320 -10.33 -15.75 20.56
C PHE A 320 -11.22 -15.52 19.34
N GLU A 321 -11.24 -14.27 18.88
CA GLU A 321 -11.82 -13.85 17.61
C GLU A 321 -10.70 -13.43 16.65
N VAL A 322 -10.91 -13.63 15.33
CA VAL A 322 -10.03 -13.10 14.29
C VAL A 322 -10.84 -12.29 13.28
N SER A 323 -10.34 -11.12 12.93
CA SER A 323 -10.83 -10.35 11.79
C SER A 323 -9.73 -10.19 10.76
N GLU A 324 -10.08 -10.38 9.48
CA GLU A 324 -9.15 -10.30 8.37
C GLU A 324 -9.44 -9.04 7.54
N SER A 325 -8.40 -8.39 7.08
CA SER A 325 -8.48 -7.28 6.14
C SER A 325 -7.40 -7.39 5.07
N GLY A 326 -7.52 -6.59 4.01
CA GLY A 326 -6.65 -6.65 2.84
C GLY A 326 -7.26 -7.37 1.66
N SER A 327 -6.54 -7.40 0.54
CA SER A 327 -6.99 -7.98 -0.73
C SER A 327 -5.82 -8.68 -1.45
N ASP A 328 -6.07 -9.25 -2.62
CA ASP A 328 -5.01 -9.88 -3.44
C ASP A 328 -3.96 -8.89 -3.99
N VAL A 329 -4.22 -7.61 -3.83
CA VAL A 329 -3.34 -6.51 -4.28
C VAL A 329 -2.96 -5.56 -3.13
N SER A 330 -3.16 -5.99 -1.89
CA SER A 330 -2.76 -5.27 -0.67
C SER A 330 -2.34 -6.26 0.40
N TRP A 331 -1.48 -5.80 1.30
CA TRP A 331 -1.07 -6.59 2.45
C TRP A 331 -2.26 -7.04 3.27
N LYS A 332 -2.14 -8.20 3.93
CA LYS A 332 -3.13 -8.79 4.80
C LYS A 332 -2.88 -8.39 6.24
N GLU A 333 -3.94 -8.15 6.97
CA GLU A 333 -3.92 -8.00 8.42
C GLU A 333 -4.88 -9.03 9.04
N TYR A 334 -4.37 -9.80 9.99
CA TYR A 334 -5.11 -10.73 10.84
C TYR A 334 -5.09 -10.19 12.25
N LYS A 335 -6.21 -9.63 12.68
CA LYS A 335 -6.35 -9.04 14.01
C LYS A 335 -6.99 -10.07 14.94
N TYR A 336 -6.19 -10.59 15.85
CA TYR A 336 -6.60 -11.52 16.88
C TYR A 336 -7.03 -10.76 18.12
N THR A 337 -8.23 -11.06 18.64
CA THR A 337 -8.73 -10.60 19.95
C THR A 337 -8.82 -11.80 20.86
N ILE A 338 -7.83 -11.97 21.74
CA ILE A 338 -7.73 -13.11 22.66
C ILE A 338 -8.50 -12.76 23.93
N ASN A 339 -9.49 -13.60 24.27
CA ASN A 339 -10.42 -13.34 25.36
C ASN A 339 -9.73 -13.35 26.73
N ALA A 340 -10.07 -12.42 27.60
CA ALA A 340 -9.59 -12.32 28.98
C ALA A 340 -9.86 -13.59 29.79
N SER A 341 -10.90 -14.37 29.43
CA SER A 341 -11.21 -15.65 30.05
C SER A 341 -10.11 -16.71 29.91
N ASN A 342 -9.12 -16.51 29.04
CA ASN A 342 -7.95 -17.39 29.00
C ASN A 342 -6.92 -17.08 30.11
N PHE A 343 -7.11 -16.00 30.90
CA PHE A 343 -6.18 -15.47 31.89
C PHE A 343 -6.84 -15.30 33.27
N GLU A 344 -7.80 -16.18 33.61
CA GLU A 344 -8.56 -16.04 34.84
C GLU A 344 -7.79 -16.47 36.08
N ASN A 345 -6.87 -17.41 35.95
CA ASN A 345 -6.08 -17.93 37.06
C ASN A 345 -4.85 -17.03 37.34
N GLU A 346 -4.38 -17.08 38.58
CA GLU A 346 -3.08 -16.52 38.93
C GLU A 346 -1.95 -17.39 38.37
N GLY A 347 -0.94 -16.75 37.81
CA GLY A 347 0.20 -17.46 37.27
C GLY A 347 0.91 -16.71 36.14
N ASP A 348 1.97 -17.32 35.62
CA ASP A 348 2.76 -16.83 34.52
C ASP A 348 2.13 -17.26 33.19
N TYR A 349 1.97 -16.30 32.30
CA TYR A 349 1.39 -16.50 30.98
C TYR A 349 2.37 -16.20 29.85
N ASN A 350 2.32 -17.04 28.81
CA ASN A 350 2.99 -16.81 27.53
C ASN A 350 2.02 -17.07 26.40
N VAL A 351 1.83 -16.12 25.52
CA VAL A 351 0.98 -16.25 24.32
C VAL A 351 1.88 -16.38 23.09
N SER A 352 1.70 -17.48 22.36
CA SER A 352 2.42 -17.79 21.13
C SER A 352 1.46 -17.82 19.95
N ILE A 353 1.86 -17.16 18.86
CA ILE A 353 1.18 -17.16 17.58
C ILE A 353 2.12 -17.81 16.57
N TYR A 354 1.64 -18.86 15.92
CA TYR A 354 2.32 -19.55 14.83
C TYR A 354 1.53 -19.35 13.54
N SER A 355 2.21 -19.04 12.45
CA SER A 355 1.55 -18.88 11.14
C SER A 355 2.42 -19.39 9.99
N GLU A 356 1.75 -19.80 8.91
CA GLU A 356 2.34 -20.13 7.61
C GLU A 356 1.65 -19.30 6.54
N ASP A 357 2.40 -18.67 5.64
CA ASP A 357 1.86 -17.89 4.54
C ASP A 357 1.94 -18.62 3.19
N ARG A 358 1.35 -18.01 2.18
CA ARG A 358 1.31 -18.57 0.81
C ARG A 358 2.69 -18.59 0.15
N ALA A 359 3.63 -17.75 0.59
CA ALA A 359 5.03 -17.80 0.17
C ALA A 359 5.83 -18.88 0.92
N THR A 360 5.18 -19.69 1.78
CA THR A 360 5.76 -20.75 2.60
C THR A 360 6.68 -20.28 3.73
N ASN A 361 6.57 -19.02 4.15
CA ASN A 361 7.23 -18.58 5.36
C ASN A 361 6.50 -19.13 6.58
N VAL A 362 7.29 -19.62 7.54
CA VAL A 362 6.82 -19.99 8.87
C VAL A 362 7.26 -18.91 9.84
N THR A 363 6.31 -18.35 10.58
CA THR A 363 6.58 -17.23 11.49
C THR A 363 5.96 -17.49 12.86
N THR A 364 6.65 -17.06 13.92
CA THR A 364 6.08 -16.95 15.26
C THR A 364 6.35 -15.55 15.82
N ASN A 365 5.47 -15.05 16.69
CA ASN A 365 5.70 -13.78 17.36
C ASN A 365 7.03 -13.77 18.13
N THR A 366 7.39 -14.85 18.80
CA THR A 366 8.67 -15.01 19.52
C THR A 366 9.88 -14.91 18.57
N ALA A 367 9.84 -15.56 17.39
CA ALA A 367 10.92 -15.47 16.41
C ALA A 367 11.12 -14.04 15.88
N LYS A 368 10.09 -13.21 15.97
CA LYS A 368 10.13 -11.78 15.62
C LYS A 368 10.45 -10.86 16.80
N SER A 369 10.89 -11.44 17.94
CA SER A 369 11.15 -10.67 19.17
C SER A 369 9.91 -9.89 19.64
N LYS A 370 8.76 -10.51 19.49
CA LYS A 370 7.44 -10.00 19.89
C LYS A 370 6.81 -10.94 20.90
N ASP A 371 7.56 -11.19 21.99
CA ASP A 371 7.08 -12.04 23.08
C ASP A 371 5.91 -11.40 23.81
N ILE A 372 4.91 -12.21 24.19
CA ILE A 372 3.76 -11.81 24.99
C ILE A 372 3.85 -12.56 26.30
N LEU A 373 4.59 -11.99 27.25
CA LEU A 373 4.88 -12.56 28.57
C LEU A 373 4.34 -11.62 29.63
N PHE A 374 3.54 -12.17 30.55
CA PHE A 374 3.02 -11.43 31.71
C PHE A 374 2.57 -12.40 32.80
N ALA A 375 2.35 -11.89 34.00
CA ALA A 375 1.77 -12.61 35.11
C ALA A 375 0.41 -12.02 35.52
N VAL A 376 -0.49 -12.87 35.90
CA VAL A 376 -1.74 -12.48 36.55
C VAL A 376 -1.61 -12.74 38.03
N ASP A 377 -1.75 -11.69 38.84
CA ASP A 377 -1.66 -11.71 40.29
C ASP A 377 -2.85 -10.93 40.88
N LYS A 378 -3.73 -11.65 41.59
CA LYS A 378 -4.94 -11.08 42.19
C LYS A 378 -4.86 -11.11 43.73
N THR A 379 -3.74 -11.60 44.26
CA THR A 379 -3.51 -11.75 45.69
C THR A 379 -2.72 -10.53 46.18
N SER A 380 -3.27 -9.82 47.16
CA SER A 380 -2.58 -8.67 47.77
C SER A 380 -1.43 -9.14 48.67
N PRO A 381 -0.36 -8.36 48.84
CA PRO A 381 0.71 -8.61 49.77
C PRO A 381 0.20 -8.82 51.20
N VAL A 382 0.93 -9.55 52.00
CA VAL A 382 0.63 -9.77 53.41
C VAL A 382 1.58 -8.96 54.27
N ILE A 383 1.03 -8.18 55.25
CA ILE A 383 1.82 -7.34 56.13
C ILE A 383 1.51 -7.75 57.58
N SER A 384 2.56 -7.93 58.40
CA SER A 384 2.43 -8.08 59.85
C SER A 384 3.41 -7.15 60.57
N LEU A 385 2.96 -6.60 61.70
CA LEU A 385 3.79 -5.74 62.54
C LEU A 385 4.24 -6.53 63.78
N ALA A 386 5.50 -6.36 64.16
CA ALA A 386 6.07 -6.94 65.37
C ALA A 386 6.70 -5.84 66.22
N ASN A 387 6.68 -6.00 67.55
CA ASN A 387 7.22 -5.04 68.55
C ASN A 387 6.47 -3.69 68.63
N ILE A 388 5.25 -3.65 68.09
CA ILE A 388 4.32 -2.53 68.21
C ILE A 388 2.89 -3.09 68.30
N GLU A 389 2.04 -2.52 69.15
CA GLU A 389 0.66 -2.94 69.31
C GLU A 389 -0.28 -1.76 69.48
N ASP A 390 -1.54 -1.93 69.10
CA ASP A 390 -2.54 -0.87 69.27
C ASP A 390 -2.77 -0.51 70.74
N GLY A 391 -2.79 0.82 71.02
CA GLY A 391 -2.85 1.33 72.37
C GLY A 391 -1.51 1.22 73.13
N GLY A 392 -0.45 0.75 72.48
CA GLY A 392 0.89 0.57 73.03
C GLY A 392 1.48 1.86 73.61
N ARG A 393 2.19 1.70 74.76
CA ARG A 393 2.82 2.82 75.50
C ARG A 393 4.27 2.51 75.74
N TYR A 394 5.14 3.21 75.06
CA TYR A 394 6.58 2.97 75.01
C TYR A 394 7.33 4.12 75.68
N LYS A 395 8.10 3.81 76.76
CA LYS A 395 8.85 4.79 77.56
C LYS A 395 10.25 4.98 76.97
N VAL A 396 10.30 5.38 75.72
CA VAL A 396 11.54 5.59 74.94
C VAL A 396 11.44 6.86 74.14
N GLU A 397 12.57 7.36 73.61
CA GLU A 397 12.59 8.49 72.72
C GLU A 397 12.17 8.13 71.31
N SER A 398 12.42 6.89 70.88
CA SER A 398 11.96 6.34 69.62
C SER A 398 11.66 4.85 69.82
N GLN A 399 10.50 4.39 69.39
CA GLN A 399 10.10 2.98 69.41
C GLN A 399 10.43 2.35 68.08
N LYS A 400 11.35 1.40 68.07
CA LYS A 400 11.63 0.51 66.92
C LYS A 400 10.61 -0.62 66.86
N PHE A 401 10.20 -0.96 65.64
CA PHE A 401 9.32 -2.06 65.34
C PHE A 401 9.66 -2.68 64.00
N THR A 402 9.14 -3.82 63.69
CA THR A 402 9.40 -4.51 62.42
C THR A 402 8.09 -4.64 61.64
N ALA A 403 8.11 -4.29 60.36
CA ALA A 403 7.08 -4.68 59.42
C ALA A 403 7.61 -5.88 58.60
N ASN A 404 6.94 -7.02 58.68
CA ASN A 404 7.22 -8.17 57.82
C ASN A 404 6.23 -8.14 56.68
N VAL A 405 6.75 -8.18 55.46
CA VAL A 405 5.98 -8.10 54.22
C VAL A 405 6.35 -9.29 53.36
N ASP A 406 5.36 -9.95 52.82
CA ASP A 406 5.51 -11.07 51.91
C ASP A 406 4.47 -10.99 50.80
N ASP A 407 4.81 -11.50 49.62
CA ASP A 407 3.95 -11.53 48.47
C ASP A 407 4.11 -12.84 47.69
N ASN A 408 3.03 -13.34 47.09
CA ASN A 408 3.02 -14.63 46.40
C ASN A 408 3.75 -14.62 45.04
N MET A 409 3.88 -13.45 44.38
CA MET A 409 4.51 -13.32 43.09
C MET A 409 5.59 -12.23 43.06
N ALA A 410 5.23 -10.95 43.14
CA ALA A 410 6.22 -9.90 43.01
C ALA A 410 5.79 -8.60 43.69
N LEU A 411 6.43 -8.29 44.79
CA LEU A 411 6.28 -7.00 45.47
C LEU A 411 6.78 -5.84 44.59
N ASP A 412 6.12 -4.68 44.66
CA ASP A 412 6.55 -3.44 44.04
C ASP A 412 7.22 -2.51 45.05
N LYS A 413 6.47 -2.13 46.10
CA LYS A 413 6.96 -1.23 47.13
C LYS A 413 6.25 -1.34 48.46
N VAL A 414 6.85 -0.83 49.51
CA VAL A 414 6.26 -0.69 50.83
C VAL A 414 6.34 0.76 51.31
N GLU A 415 5.25 1.30 51.80
CA GLU A 415 5.14 2.68 52.28
C GLU A 415 4.82 2.71 53.76
N TYR A 416 5.58 3.48 54.54
CA TYR A 416 5.40 3.64 55.97
C TYR A 416 4.83 5.04 56.27
N TYR A 417 3.75 5.07 57.06
CA TYR A 417 3.02 6.28 57.44
C TYR A 417 2.95 6.47 58.93
N VAL A 418 3.04 7.75 59.34
CA VAL A 418 2.77 8.18 60.72
C VAL A 418 1.82 9.38 60.69
N ASP A 419 0.64 9.28 61.32
CA ASP A 419 -0.44 10.27 61.27
C ASP A 419 -0.86 10.60 59.83
N ASP A 420 -1.01 9.61 58.96
CA ASP A 420 -1.33 9.68 57.53
C ASP A 420 -0.25 10.43 56.68
N GLU A 421 0.88 10.79 57.28
CA GLU A 421 1.99 11.37 56.55
C GLU A 421 2.98 10.27 56.15
N LEU A 422 3.29 10.19 54.81
CA LEU A 422 4.30 9.29 54.29
C LEU A 422 5.68 9.64 54.85
N LYS A 423 6.30 8.69 55.55
CA LYS A 423 7.63 8.86 56.16
C LYS A 423 8.74 8.23 55.34
N GLN A 424 8.47 7.07 54.77
CA GLN A 424 9.46 6.33 53.99
C GLN A 424 8.77 5.41 52.98
N THR A 425 9.41 5.26 51.82
CA THR A 425 9.08 4.25 50.82
C THR A 425 10.29 3.33 50.65
N PHE A 426 10.05 2.04 50.59
CA PHE A 426 11.03 1.01 50.31
C PHE A 426 10.65 0.35 48.99
N ASP A 427 11.59 0.23 48.08
CA ASP A 427 11.38 -0.53 46.85
C ASP A 427 11.48 -2.06 47.09
N ALA A 428 11.07 -2.86 46.11
CA ALA A 428 11.07 -4.32 46.25
C ALA A 428 12.47 -4.89 46.54
N ASP A 429 13.51 -4.29 45.96
CA ASP A 429 14.91 -4.72 46.16
C ASP A 429 15.35 -4.48 47.60
N GLU A 430 15.01 -3.35 48.18
CA GLU A 430 15.30 -3.00 49.59
C GLU A 430 14.57 -3.96 50.56
N VAL A 431 13.29 -4.28 50.26
CA VAL A 431 12.52 -5.24 51.05
C VAL A 431 13.14 -6.65 50.98
N SER A 432 13.47 -7.08 49.77
CA SER A 432 14.09 -8.37 49.50
C SER A 432 15.47 -8.51 50.16
N ALA A 433 16.32 -7.45 50.06
CA ALA A 433 17.61 -7.43 50.71
C ALA A 433 17.55 -7.60 52.24
N ASN A 434 16.44 -7.21 52.86
CA ASN A 434 16.17 -7.37 54.29
C ASN A 434 15.37 -8.64 54.64
N GLY A 435 15.20 -9.54 53.64
CA GLY A 435 14.46 -10.82 53.83
C GLY A 435 12.98 -10.61 54.18
N GLY A 436 12.36 -9.58 53.63
CA GLY A 436 10.95 -9.22 53.83
C GLY A 436 10.68 -8.48 55.18
N SER A 437 11.72 -8.15 55.97
CA SER A 437 11.59 -7.54 57.29
C SER A 437 12.17 -6.16 57.31
N LEU A 438 11.35 -5.14 57.50
CA LEU A 438 11.76 -3.73 57.52
C LEU A 438 11.80 -3.22 58.99
N GLU A 439 12.95 -2.74 59.44
CA GLU A 439 13.08 -2.06 60.74
C GLU A 439 12.61 -0.60 60.62
N LEU A 440 11.53 -0.28 61.30
CA LEU A 440 10.89 1.02 61.28
C LEU A 440 10.96 1.64 62.69
N SER A 441 10.72 2.94 62.79
CA SER A 441 10.67 3.61 64.11
C SER A 441 9.66 4.73 64.12
N VAL A 442 9.02 4.94 65.28
CA VAL A 442 8.18 6.11 65.54
C VAL A 442 8.77 6.88 66.69
N ASP A 443 8.98 8.19 66.44
CA ASP A 443 9.59 9.09 67.41
C ASP A 443 8.62 9.55 68.51
N SER A 444 9.20 10.05 69.63
CA SER A 444 8.43 10.50 70.75
C SER A 444 7.48 11.64 70.44
N SER A 445 6.31 11.60 71.07
CA SER A 445 5.24 12.58 70.92
C SER A 445 4.55 12.83 72.28
N ASN A 446 3.88 13.97 72.36
CA ASN A 446 3.04 14.30 73.51
C ASN A 446 1.63 13.63 73.43
N THR A 447 1.28 13.09 72.26
CA THR A 447 0.00 12.44 71.97
C THR A 447 0.23 11.10 71.31
N PHE A 448 -0.82 10.28 71.25
CA PHE A 448 -0.79 9.08 70.44
C PHE A 448 -0.53 9.43 68.96
N ARG A 449 0.31 8.64 68.34
CA ARG A 449 0.61 8.68 66.90
C ARG A 449 -0.04 7.47 66.25
N ASN A 450 -0.66 7.70 65.10
CA ASN A 450 -1.19 6.65 64.29
C ASN A 450 -0.12 6.09 63.35
N VAL A 451 0.11 4.81 63.34
CA VAL A 451 1.11 4.12 62.51
C VAL A 451 0.41 3.18 61.56
N SER A 452 0.74 3.23 60.27
CA SER A 452 0.29 2.28 59.28
C SER A 452 1.39 2.00 58.24
N VAL A 453 1.32 0.79 57.65
CA VAL A 453 2.20 0.34 56.57
C VAL A 453 1.31 -0.16 55.43
N LYS A 454 1.63 0.26 54.24
CA LYS A 454 1.03 -0.17 53.00
C LYS A 454 2.04 -0.94 52.17
N ALA A 455 1.62 -1.96 51.48
CA ALA A 455 2.40 -2.70 50.51
C ALA A 455 1.65 -2.78 49.19
N TYR A 456 2.38 -2.70 48.13
CA TYR A 456 1.88 -2.82 46.75
C TYR A 456 2.71 -3.87 46.04
N ASP A 457 2.04 -4.75 45.29
CA ASP A 457 2.69 -5.65 44.34
C ASP A 457 2.78 -5.02 42.96
N LYS A 458 3.45 -5.70 42.04
CA LYS A 458 3.60 -5.26 40.64
C LYS A 458 2.31 -5.33 39.83
N ALA A 459 1.31 -6.08 40.27
CA ALA A 459 -0.02 -6.13 39.68
C ALA A 459 -0.95 -5.01 40.20
N ASN A 460 -0.46 -4.13 41.11
CA ASN A 460 -1.18 -3.07 41.79
C ASN A 460 -2.23 -3.55 42.79
N ASN A 461 -2.08 -4.76 43.37
CA ASN A 461 -2.84 -5.09 44.53
C ASN A 461 -2.24 -4.38 45.76
N GLU A 462 -3.11 -3.91 46.66
CA GLU A 462 -2.72 -3.15 47.85
C GLU A 462 -3.08 -3.91 49.12
N ALA A 463 -2.17 -3.95 50.05
CA ALA A 463 -2.44 -4.30 51.44
C ALA A 463 -2.13 -3.12 52.35
N THR A 464 -2.97 -2.93 53.35
CA THR A 464 -2.75 -1.92 54.36
C THR A 464 -2.93 -2.56 55.74
N THR A 465 -1.98 -2.35 56.65
CA THR A 465 -2.16 -2.77 58.07
C THR A 465 -3.31 -2.00 58.68
N ALA A 466 -3.91 -2.59 59.69
CA ALA A 466 -4.75 -1.81 60.60
C ALA A 466 -3.91 -0.67 61.21
N SER A 467 -4.52 0.48 61.36
CA SER A 467 -3.90 1.60 62.06
C SER A 467 -3.58 1.25 63.51
N VAL A 468 -2.35 1.46 63.95
CA VAL A 468 -1.87 1.17 65.31
C VAL A 468 -1.61 2.48 66.00
N ASP A 469 -2.40 2.80 67.03
CA ASP A 469 -2.23 3.99 67.82
C ASP A 469 -1.22 3.77 68.97
N VAL A 470 -0.12 4.52 68.94
CA VAL A 470 0.95 4.33 69.93
C VAL A 470 1.34 5.64 70.62
N LEU A 471 1.64 5.56 71.89
CA LEU A 471 2.25 6.67 72.64
C LEU A 471 3.71 6.36 72.93
N VAL A 472 4.59 7.04 72.23
CA VAL A 472 6.03 6.93 72.43
C VAL A 472 6.49 8.19 73.15
N SER A 473 7.00 8.06 74.39
CA SER A 473 7.57 9.21 75.12
C SER A 473 8.38 8.73 76.33
N ALA A 474 9.61 9.14 76.43
CA ALA A 474 10.42 8.96 77.65
C ALA A 474 9.90 9.79 78.83
N ASN A 475 9.11 10.83 78.58
CA ASN A 475 8.54 11.70 79.60
C ASN A 475 7.40 10.95 80.34
N THR A 476 7.66 10.66 81.66
CA THR A 476 6.71 9.92 82.50
C THR A 476 5.41 10.72 82.72
N TRP A 477 5.42 12.02 82.67
CA TRP A 477 4.24 12.87 82.80
C TRP A 477 3.35 12.78 81.58
N VAL A 478 3.89 12.75 80.38
CA VAL A 478 3.16 12.53 79.11
C VAL A 478 2.49 11.16 79.12
N GLN A 479 3.21 10.13 79.52
CA GLN A 479 2.68 8.77 79.68
C GLN A 479 1.52 8.68 80.67
N PHE A 480 1.65 9.37 81.81
CA PHE A 480 0.61 9.43 82.84
C PHE A 480 -0.61 10.23 82.33
N TYR A 481 -0.42 11.41 81.75
CA TYR A 481 -1.51 12.26 81.24
C TYR A 481 -2.36 11.58 80.18
N ASN A 482 -1.74 10.84 79.27
CA ASN A 482 -2.44 10.12 78.23
C ASN A 482 -3.06 8.80 78.71
N ASN A 483 -2.75 8.31 79.87
CA ASN A 483 -3.48 7.22 80.53
C ASN A 483 -4.74 7.78 81.21
N LYS A 484 -5.77 8.06 80.39
CA LYS A 484 -6.98 8.72 80.86
C LYS A 484 -7.60 8.07 82.10
N PRO A 485 -7.75 6.71 82.20
CA PRO A 485 -8.25 6.07 83.41
C PRO A 485 -7.36 6.35 84.64
N ALA A 486 -6.03 6.21 84.48
CA ALA A 486 -5.10 6.46 85.58
C ALA A 486 -5.05 7.97 85.96
N PHE A 487 -5.02 8.85 84.95
CA PHE A 487 -4.99 10.29 85.17
C PHE A 487 -6.26 10.77 85.86
N TYR A 488 -7.44 10.42 85.36
CA TYR A 488 -8.71 10.80 85.96
C TYR A 488 -8.93 10.07 87.29
N GLY A 489 -8.50 8.83 87.43
CA GLY A 489 -8.54 8.11 88.65
C GLY A 489 -7.69 8.76 89.74
N THR A 490 -6.49 9.22 89.38
CA THR A 490 -5.60 9.93 90.35
C THR A 490 -6.13 11.32 90.69
N ILE A 491 -6.63 12.04 89.68
CA ILE A 491 -7.26 13.37 89.94
C ILE A 491 -8.55 13.16 90.74
N GLY A 492 -9.40 12.17 90.30
CA GLY A 492 -10.61 11.83 91.02
C GLY A 492 -10.33 11.33 92.45
N GLY A 493 -9.31 10.48 92.65
CA GLY A 493 -8.84 10.05 93.95
C GLY A 493 -8.22 11.18 94.78
N GLY A 494 -7.45 12.09 94.10
CA GLY A 494 -6.94 13.29 94.72
C GLY A 494 -8.05 14.24 95.18
N VAL A 495 -9.04 14.47 94.29
CA VAL A 495 -10.24 15.22 94.64
C VAL A 495 -11.06 14.54 95.73
N ALA A 496 -11.19 13.21 95.65
CA ALA A 496 -11.83 12.46 96.76
C ALA A 496 -11.04 12.52 98.07
N ALA A 497 -9.71 12.45 98.02
CA ALA A 497 -8.84 12.65 99.14
C ALA A 497 -8.89 14.07 99.75
N VAL A 498 -8.88 15.10 98.86
CA VAL A 498 -9.10 16.48 99.30
C VAL A 498 -10.52 16.70 99.79
N ALA A 499 -11.52 16.09 99.13
CA ALA A 499 -12.91 16.15 99.58
C ALA A 499 -13.05 15.41 100.94
N ALA A 500 -12.37 14.28 101.11
CA ALA A 500 -12.33 13.57 102.38
C ALA A 500 -11.57 14.33 103.45
N ALA A 501 -10.46 14.99 103.09
CA ALA A 501 -9.73 15.85 104.07
C ALA A 501 -10.53 17.10 104.38
N VAL A 502 -11.23 17.75 103.43
CA VAL A 502 -12.16 18.85 103.66
C VAL A 502 -13.39 18.35 104.45
N ALA A 503 -13.92 17.16 104.11
CA ALA A 503 -15.03 16.57 104.94
C ALA A 503 -14.61 16.25 106.33
N ALA A 504 -13.37 15.75 106.55
CA ALA A 504 -12.83 15.57 107.92
C ALA A 504 -12.56 16.87 108.62
N GLY A 505 -12.16 17.91 107.86
CA GLY A 505 -12.02 19.30 108.42
C GLY A 505 -13.35 20.00 108.67
N VAL A 506 -14.39 19.68 107.99
CA VAL A 506 -15.77 20.20 108.16
C VAL A 506 -16.59 19.42 109.18
N HIS A 507 -16.16 18.24 109.58
CA HIS A 507 -16.79 17.54 110.72
C HIS A 507 -16.56 18.23 112.06
N PHE A 508 -15.74 19.34 112.09
CA PHE A 508 -15.60 20.23 113.24
C PHE A 508 -16.37 21.55 113.11
N SER A 509 -17.11 21.73 112.01
CA SER A 509 -18.07 22.84 111.98
C SER A 509 -19.23 22.47 111.03
N GLY A 510 -20.28 21.98 111.55
CA GLY A 510 -21.68 21.92 111.22
C GLY A 510 -22.17 22.04 109.80
N ALA A 511 -22.91 21.02 109.45
CA ALA A 511 -24.17 21.02 108.73
C ALA A 511 -24.22 21.34 107.20
N ALA A 512 -24.85 20.37 106.60
CA ALA A 512 -25.90 20.48 105.58
C ALA A 512 -25.54 20.46 104.07
N ALA A 513 -25.94 19.37 103.59
CA ALA A 513 -26.90 19.19 102.46
C ALA A 513 -26.46 19.43 101.03
N GLY A 514 -26.66 18.38 100.24
CA GLY A 514 -27.17 18.51 98.91
C GLY A 514 -26.74 17.41 97.93
N THR A 515 -27.50 16.42 97.94
CA THR A 515 -27.63 15.34 96.97
C THR A 515 -27.73 15.78 95.54
N ALA A 516 -27.20 15.02 94.64
CA ALA A 516 -27.89 14.28 93.52
C ALA A 516 -26.92 13.91 92.42
N ALA A 517 -26.58 12.70 92.25
CA ALA A 517 -27.28 11.64 91.46
C ALA A 517 -27.25 11.96 89.97
N VAL A 518 -26.60 11.15 89.21
CA VAL A 518 -26.86 9.89 88.57
C VAL A 518 -27.13 9.95 87.09
N ALA A 519 -26.60 8.97 86.41
CA ALA A 519 -26.98 8.31 85.14
C ALA A 519 -26.53 8.96 83.89
N GLY A 520 -25.77 8.38 83.04
CA GLY A 520 -25.92 7.02 82.50
C GLY A 520 -26.99 6.92 81.44
N LYS A 521 -26.55 6.74 80.21
CA LYS A 521 -27.08 5.83 79.21
C LYS A 521 -26.49 6.16 77.82
N THR A 522 -25.73 5.19 77.27
CA THR A 522 -25.99 4.35 76.12
C THR A 522 -27.10 4.78 75.16
N ALA A 523 -26.76 4.76 73.89
CA ALA A 523 -27.36 4.07 72.73
C ALA A 523 -27.26 4.93 71.51
N ALA A 524 -26.57 4.41 70.52
CA ALA A 524 -27.09 3.72 69.34
C ALA A 524 -28.06 4.56 68.48
N GLY A 525 -27.74 4.62 67.24
CA GLY A 525 -28.78 4.69 66.21
C GLY A 525 -28.56 5.69 65.10
N ALA A 526 -28.00 5.23 64.07
CA ALA A 526 -28.64 5.12 62.76
C ALA A 526 -29.19 6.39 62.11
N GLY A 527 -28.78 6.57 60.91
CA GLY A 527 -29.77 6.93 59.88
C GLY A 527 -29.57 8.23 59.17
N ILE A 528 -29.02 8.19 58.03
CA ILE A 528 -29.74 8.29 56.75
C ILE A 528 -30.07 9.75 56.28
N PHE A 529 -29.79 9.89 54.96
CA PHE A 529 -30.38 10.78 53.94
C PHE A 529 -29.76 12.20 53.78
N LEU A 530 -29.38 12.48 52.66
CA LEU A 530 -29.77 12.61 51.24
C LEU A 530 -29.49 13.99 50.69
N ALA A 531 -29.00 13.96 49.51
CA ALA A 531 -29.30 14.84 48.39
C ALA A 531 -28.68 16.27 48.46
N GLY A 532 -28.10 16.73 47.44
CA GLY A 532 -28.33 16.56 46.04
C GLY A 532 -27.82 17.74 45.25
N LYS A 533 -27.54 17.47 44.03
CA LYS A 533 -27.69 18.36 42.85
C LYS A 533 -26.87 19.67 42.85
N LYS A 534 -26.14 20.00 41.79
CA LYS A 534 -26.45 20.10 40.36
C LYS A 534 -25.23 20.52 39.55
N ARG A 535 -25.03 19.89 38.43
CA ARG A 535 -24.81 20.37 37.07
C ARG A 535 -24.22 21.78 36.88
N LYS A 536 -23.15 21.85 36.08
CA LYS A 536 -23.20 22.66 34.85
C LYS A 536 -22.21 22.14 33.80
N LYS A 537 -22.78 21.88 32.63
CA LYS A 537 -22.16 21.77 31.31
C LYS A 537 -21.53 23.07 30.85
N MET A 538 -20.50 22.99 30.05
CA MET A 538 -20.28 23.74 28.80
C MET A 538 -19.04 23.15 28.15
N LYS A 539 -19.11 22.54 27.03
CA LYS A 539 -19.17 22.88 25.61
C LYS A 539 -17.97 23.69 25.10
N SER A 540 -17.33 23.01 24.19
CA SER A 540 -16.84 23.37 22.86
C SER A 540 -15.59 24.26 22.72
N LYS A 541 -14.59 23.75 22.12
CA LYS A 541 -14.35 23.93 20.66
C LYS A 541 -13.53 22.77 20.12
#